data_c8d93db8c5b2ee8efeb955e847d257f1
#
_entry.id   c8d93db8c5b2ee8efeb955e847d257f1
#
_cell.length_a   1.000
_cell.length_b   1.000
_cell.length_c   1.000
_cell.angle_alpha   90.00
_cell.angle_beta   90.00
_cell.angle_gamma   90.00
#
_symmetry.space_group_name_H-M   'P 1'
#
loop_
_entity.id
_entity.type
_entity.pdbx_description
1 polymer ?
#
loop_
_entity_poly.entity_id
_entity_poly.type
_entity_poly.pdbx_seq_one_letter_code
_entity_poly.pdbx_strand_id
1 'polypeptide(L)'
;MPGALMAAARPFALASLLASTGCDRASGPKIALRFHPPAGAAYRYRLEQQNSIKFETGPMARMPGQAFTMRMYYTQSVAGPTEGGIGVTVKFDSTTLESPMMGPDAMKPALDRMRGLTSTIVYDDRMNVVRAEFRGVAGTPSPITDQMAKSVKNMAFPLPTEPVGVGDSWTSETELPISQIVSTSAPLKAKSKLTVKQLQIAGADTTVVLAVETSFPTDPVTVTQQGQTSTLRFSGTLTGERQFSVSKGAPLGSTMSGTMRITASGGQLGPAGMTMALEQRTSLELTDRK
;
A
#
# COMPACT_ATOMS: atom_id res chain seq x y z
N MET A 1 36.86 -46.10 -76.90
CA MET A 1 35.47 -45.57 -76.84
C MET A 1 35.14 -45.42 -75.36
N PRO A 2 35.02 -44.18 -74.80
CA PRO A 2 34.90 -43.99 -73.38
C PRO A 2 33.43 -43.90 -72.94
N GLY A 3 33.15 -44.62 -71.85
CA GLY A 3 31.90 -44.57 -71.12
C GLY A 3 31.85 -43.43 -70.12
N ALA A 4 30.81 -42.65 -70.16
CA ALA A 4 30.59 -41.54 -69.24
C ALA A 4 30.03 -42.05 -67.91
N LEU A 5 30.70 -41.70 -66.81
CA LEU A 5 30.20 -41.87 -65.44
C LEU A 5 29.33 -40.64 -65.09
N MET A 6 28.04 -40.88 -64.88
CA MET A 6 27.14 -39.87 -64.26
C MET A 6 27.27 -39.92 -62.74
N ALA A 7 27.76 -38.85 -62.17
CA ALA A 7 27.78 -38.64 -60.71
C ALA A 7 26.44 -38.03 -60.27
N ALA A 8 25.70 -38.76 -59.44
CA ALA A 8 24.44 -38.28 -58.83
C ALA A 8 24.76 -37.41 -57.58
N ALA A 9 24.45 -36.15 -57.70
CA ALA A 9 24.55 -35.24 -56.54
C ALA A 9 23.31 -35.44 -55.64
N ARG A 10 23.55 -35.79 -54.37
CA ARG A 10 22.55 -35.81 -53.29
C ARG A 10 22.46 -34.42 -52.68
N PRO A 11 21.25 -33.84 -52.53
CA PRO A 11 21.11 -32.62 -51.74
C PRO A 11 21.17 -32.90 -50.25
N PHE A 12 22.11 -32.29 -49.54
CA PHE A 12 22.14 -32.20 -48.08
C PHE A 12 21.01 -31.28 -47.63
N ALA A 13 19.97 -31.83 -46.99
CA ALA A 13 18.98 -31.07 -46.26
C ALA A 13 19.57 -30.59 -44.96
N LEU A 14 19.88 -29.30 -44.85
CA LEU A 14 20.25 -28.63 -43.61
C LEU A 14 18.97 -28.48 -42.77
N ALA A 15 18.79 -29.37 -41.78
CA ALA A 15 17.79 -29.23 -40.77
C ALA A 15 18.27 -28.14 -39.77
N SER A 16 17.74 -26.92 -39.93
CA SER A 16 17.92 -25.85 -38.94
C SER A 16 17.15 -26.20 -37.67
N LEU A 17 17.85 -26.71 -36.66
CA LEU A 17 17.35 -26.74 -35.26
C LEU A 17 17.23 -25.30 -34.78
N LEU A 18 16.02 -24.76 -34.82
CA LEU A 18 15.65 -23.61 -34.01
C LEU A 18 15.64 -24.06 -32.55
N ALA A 19 16.79 -23.90 -31.87
CA ALA A 19 16.83 -23.95 -30.42
C ALA A 19 16.00 -22.76 -29.91
N SER A 20 14.74 -23.04 -29.53
CA SER A 20 13.95 -22.16 -28.71
C SER A 20 14.66 -22.05 -27.37
N THR A 21 15.51 -21.05 -27.21
CA THR A 21 15.97 -20.59 -25.89
C THR A 21 14.75 -20.02 -25.17
N GLY A 22 13.94 -20.91 -24.60
CA GLY A 22 13.02 -20.55 -23.54
C GLY A 22 13.88 -19.88 -22.47
N CYS A 23 13.64 -18.60 -22.19
CA CYS A 23 14.12 -17.97 -20.98
C CYS A 23 13.54 -18.76 -19.81
N ASP A 24 14.25 -19.78 -19.35
CA ASP A 24 14.04 -20.34 -18.04
C ASP A 24 14.25 -19.18 -17.05
N ARG A 25 13.14 -18.59 -16.61
CA ARG A 25 13.14 -17.79 -15.40
C ARG A 25 13.77 -18.69 -14.36
N ALA A 26 14.98 -18.35 -13.93
CA ALA A 26 15.66 -19.06 -12.87
C ALA A 26 14.67 -19.18 -11.70
N SER A 27 14.07 -20.36 -11.57
CA SER A 27 13.14 -20.65 -10.49
C SER A 27 13.96 -20.87 -9.23
N GLY A 28 14.39 -19.76 -8.62
CA GLY A 28 14.96 -19.76 -7.28
C GLY A 28 13.97 -20.36 -6.26
N PRO A 29 14.39 -20.56 -5.02
CA PRO A 29 13.53 -21.10 -3.98
C PRO A 29 12.27 -20.25 -3.84
N LYS A 30 11.10 -20.90 -3.82
CA LYS A 30 9.81 -20.25 -3.56
C LYS A 30 9.47 -20.35 -2.09
N ILE A 31 8.97 -19.26 -1.52
CA ILE A 31 8.65 -19.11 -0.11
C ILE A 31 7.17 -18.74 0.03
N ALA A 32 6.46 -19.45 0.90
CA ALA A 32 5.10 -19.08 1.28
C ALA A 32 5.15 -17.91 2.26
N LEU A 33 4.52 -16.79 1.91
CA LEU A 33 4.35 -15.66 2.79
C LEU A 33 3.05 -15.83 3.55
N ARG A 34 3.13 -15.91 4.89
CA ARG A 34 1.96 -16.06 5.75
C ARG A 34 2.09 -15.15 6.96
N PHE A 35 0.99 -14.52 7.35
CA PHE A 35 0.89 -13.75 8.58
C PHE A 35 0.65 -14.72 9.73
N HIS A 36 1.68 -14.97 10.52
CA HIS A 36 1.61 -15.89 11.66
C HIS A 36 2.54 -15.45 12.80
N PRO A 37 2.44 -14.19 13.24
CA PRO A 37 3.28 -13.72 14.34
C PRO A 37 3.02 -14.55 15.60
N PRO A 38 4.05 -14.78 16.42
CA PRO A 38 3.92 -15.54 17.67
C PRO A 38 2.90 -14.89 18.61
N ALA A 39 2.04 -15.70 19.24
CA ALA A 39 1.13 -15.23 20.28
C ALA A 39 1.92 -14.62 21.44
N GLY A 40 1.43 -13.52 21.99
CA GLY A 40 2.10 -12.76 23.05
C GLY A 40 3.22 -11.82 22.54
N ALA A 41 3.60 -11.88 21.26
CA ALA A 41 4.57 -10.94 20.71
C ALA A 41 4.01 -9.51 20.71
N ALA A 42 4.89 -8.54 20.98
CA ALA A 42 4.60 -7.12 20.88
C ALA A 42 5.60 -6.45 19.92
N TYR A 43 5.08 -5.71 18.97
CA TYR A 43 5.86 -4.98 17.97
C TYR A 43 5.58 -3.50 18.10
N ARG A 44 6.61 -2.69 18.24
CA ARG A 44 6.48 -1.24 18.27
C ARG A 44 6.89 -0.65 16.94
N TYR A 45 6.01 0.15 16.36
CA TYR A 45 6.24 0.78 15.06
C TYR A 45 6.29 2.29 15.18
N ARG A 46 7.11 2.89 14.31
CA ARG A 46 7.09 4.30 13.97
C ARG A 46 6.58 4.46 12.55
N LEU A 47 5.48 5.16 12.39
CA LEU A 47 4.97 5.63 11.10
C LEU A 47 5.33 7.10 10.95
N GLU A 48 6.01 7.47 9.88
CA GLU A 48 6.23 8.86 9.49
C GLU A 48 5.61 9.09 8.11
N GLN A 49 4.81 10.13 8.01
CA GLN A 49 4.15 10.52 6.77
C GLN A 49 4.40 12.00 6.52
N GLN A 50 5.07 12.32 5.42
CA GLN A 50 5.33 13.66 4.91
C GLN A 50 4.42 13.88 3.72
N ASN A 51 3.66 14.97 3.73
CA ASN A 51 2.78 15.35 2.65
C ASN A 51 3.05 16.79 2.25
N SER A 52 2.99 17.06 0.94
CA SER A 52 3.03 18.41 0.38
C SER A 52 1.87 18.54 -0.60
N ILE A 53 1.01 19.51 -0.37
CA ILE A 53 -0.17 19.80 -1.20
C ILE A 53 0.09 21.10 -1.93
N LYS A 54 -0.06 21.09 -3.25
CA LYS A 54 0.04 22.27 -4.11
C LYS A 54 -1.13 22.32 -5.07
N PHE A 55 -1.80 23.48 -5.13
CA PHE A 55 -2.80 23.73 -6.15
C PHE A 55 -2.10 24.25 -7.42
N GLU A 56 -2.17 23.44 -8.50
CA GLU A 56 -1.50 23.76 -9.76
C GLU A 56 -2.35 24.67 -10.66
N THR A 57 -3.68 24.50 -10.61
CA THR A 57 -4.64 25.29 -11.39
C THR A 57 -5.88 25.64 -10.56
N GLY A 58 -6.71 26.56 -11.08
CA GLY A 58 -7.97 26.96 -10.45
C GLY A 58 -7.80 28.15 -9.48
N PRO A 59 -8.88 28.47 -8.74
CA PRO A 59 -8.92 29.65 -7.85
C PRO A 59 -7.84 29.64 -6.77
N MET A 60 -7.44 28.46 -6.33
CA MET A 60 -6.45 28.27 -5.26
C MET A 60 -5.00 28.16 -5.74
N ALA A 61 -4.72 28.27 -7.05
CA ALA A 61 -3.37 28.11 -7.62
C ALA A 61 -2.34 29.13 -7.10
N ARG A 62 -2.83 30.29 -6.58
CA ARG A 62 -1.97 31.31 -5.97
C ARG A 62 -1.65 31.06 -4.50
N MET A 63 -2.31 30.07 -3.88
CA MET A 63 -2.01 29.73 -2.50
C MET A 63 -0.64 29.04 -2.40
N PRO A 64 0.17 29.38 -1.38
CA PRO A 64 1.41 28.68 -1.14
C PRO A 64 1.13 27.20 -0.91
N GLY A 65 2.03 26.35 -1.35
CA GLY A 65 1.97 24.92 -1.06
C GLY A 65 1.95 24.66 0.45
N GLN A 66 1.18 23.66 0.86
CA GLN A 66 1.03 23.27 2.26
C GLN A 66 1.82 21.98 2.48
N ALA A 67 2.71 22.00 3.44
CA ALA A 67 3.47 20.82 3.83
C ALA A 67 3.12 20.46 5.29
N PHE A 68 3.05 19.16 5.58
CA PHE A 68 2.93 18.68 6.94
C PHE A 68 3.62 17.32 7.11
N THR A 69 4.14 17.10 8.30
CA THR A 69 4.74 15.83 8.71
C THR A 69 3.98 15.29 9.91
N MET A 70 3.47 14.08 9.76
CA MET A 70 2.84 13.33 10.86
C MET A 70 3.79 12.21 11.29
N ARG A 71 4.03 12.09 12.59
CA ARG A 71 4.73 10.93 13.18
C ARG A 71 3.81 10.27 14.19
N MET A 72 3.71 8.97 14.07
CA MET A 72 2.87 8.15 14.95
C MET A 72 3.69 6.98 15.48
N TYR A 73 3.62 6.77 16.78
CA TYR A 73 4.14 5.57 17.44
C TYR A 73 2.97 4.73 17.91
N TYR A 74 3.00 3.45 17.60
CA TYR A 74 1.99 2.52 18.06
C TYR A 74 2.57 1.15 18.34
N THR A 75 1.92 0.44 19.24
CA THR A 75 2.28 -0.92 19.64
C THR A 75 1.22 -1.89 19.13
N GLN A 76 1.66 -2.93 18.44
CA GLN A 76 0.84 -4.08 18.05
C GLN A 76 1.14 -5.24 19.00
N SER A 77 0.12 -5.69 19.73
CA SER A 77 0.19 -6.87 20.60
C SER A 77 -0.59 -8.01 19.97
N VAL A 78 0.07 -9.14 19.76
CA VAL A 78 -0.51 -10.32 19.14
C VAL A 78 -1.23 -11.15 20.20
N ALA A 79 -2.55 -11.24 20.12
CA ALA A 79 -3.34 -12.07 21.02
C ALA A 79 -3.23 -13.58 20.70
N GLY A 80 -2.90 -13.88 19.44
CA GLY A 80 -2.83 -15.26 18.92
C GLY A 80 -4.05 -15.65 18.10
N PRO A 81 -4.24 -16.96 17.87
CA PRO A 81 -5.36 -17.48 17.11
C PRO A 81 -6.71 -17.12 17.75
N THR A 82 -7.65 -16.71 16.93
CA THR A 82 -9.03 -16.40 17.31
C THR A 82 -9.96 -16.84 16.18
N GLU A 83 -11.27 -16.74 16.38
CA GLU A 83 -12.23 -17.03 15.32
C GLU A 83 -11.99 -16.12 14.10
N GLY A 84 -11.74 -16.75 12.96
CA GLY A 84 -11.47 -16.08 11.69
C GLY A 84 -10.02 -15.70 11.43
N GLY A 85 -9.05 -15.95 12.36
CA GLY A 85 -7.65 -15.68 12.10
C GLY A 85 -6.81 -15.35 13.33
N ILE A 86 -5.93 -14.36 13.21
CA ILE A 86 -5.02 -13.94 14.26
C ILE A 86 -5.45 -12.58 14.78
N GLY A 87 -5.73 -12.53 16.08
CA GLY A 87 -6.10 -11.31 16.79
C GLY A 87 -4.88 -10.45 17.09
N VAL A 88 -4.97 -9.17 16.75
CA VAL A 88 -3.93 -8.15 17.03
C VAL A 88 -4.59 -6.94 17.65
N THR A 89 -4.05 -6.47 18.76
CA THR A 89 -4.44 -5.20 19.37
C THR A 89 -3.43 -4.13 19.01
N VAL A 90 -3.89 -3.06 18.39
CA VAL A 90 -3.08 -1.86 18.08
C VAL A 90 -3.40 -0.80 19.12
N LYS A 91 -2.39 -0.28 19.80
CA LYS A 91 -2.50 0.83 20.74
C LYS A 91 -1.69 2.01 20.20
N PHE A 92 -2.32 3.16 20.09
CA PHE A 92 -1.65 4.40 19.68
C PHE A 92 -0.93 5.00 20.90
N ASP A 93 0.40 5.05 20.87
CA ASP A 93 1.22 5.52 21.97
C ASP A 93 1.41 7.03 21.94
N SER A 94 1.70 7.59 20.77
CA SER A 94 1.81 9.03 20.55
C SER A 94 1.67 9.40 19.08
N THR A 95 1.17 10.62 18.83
CA THR A 95 1.07 11.20 17.47
C THR A 95 1.51 12.65 17.55
N THR A 96 2.33 13.08 16.59
CA THR A 96 2.72 14.48 16.39
C THR A 96 2.38 14.91 14.97
N LEU A 97 2.02 16.17 14.79
CA LEU A 97 1.79 16.81 13.51
C LEU A 97 2.56 18.13 13.47
N GLU A 98 3.44 18.26 12.49
CA GLU A 98 4.21 19.47 12.24
C GLU A 98 3.73 20.07 10.92
N SER A 99 3.35 21.35 10.95
CA SER A 99 2.95 22.10 9.76
C SER A 99 3.42 23.54 9.89
N PRO A 100 4.07 24.11 8.84
CA PRO A 100 4.48 25.51 8.86
C PRO A 100 3.31 26.51 8.99
N MET A 101 2.11 26.10 8.62
CA MET A 101 0.92 26.95 8.64
C MET A 101 0.10 26.89 9.92
N MET A 102 0.36 25.88 10.76
CA MET A 102 -0.35 25.71 12.03
C MET A 102 0.64 25.78 13.18
N GLY A 103 0.34 26.61 14.18
CA GLY A 103 1.12 26.61 15.39
C GLY A 103 1.18 25.20 16.03
N PRO A 104 2.28 24.85 16.74
CA PRO A 104 2.49 23.49 17.27
C PRO A 104 1.37 23.02 18.18
N ASP A 105 0.65 23.95 18.83
CA ASP A 105 -0.43 23.64 19.78
C ASP A 105 -1.82 23.55 19.15
N ALA A 106 -2.00 23.99 17.91
CA ALA A 106 -3.32 24.06 17.28
C ALA A 106 -4.00 22.68 17.16
N MET A 107 -3.23 21.64 16.87
CA MET A 107 -3.76 20.28 16.73
C MET A 107 -3.53 19.41 17.98
N LYS A 108 -2.78 19.90 18.96
CA LYS A 108 -2.42 19.13 20.15
C LYS A 108 -3.62 18.49 20.87
N PRO A 109 -4.74 19.18 21.11
CA PRO A 109 -5.89 18.55 21.78
C PRO A 109 -6.51 17.40 20.97
N ALA A 110 -6.50 17.49 19.63
CA ALA A 110 -7.00 16.41 18.77
C ALA A 110 -6.03 15.21 18.77
N LEU A 111 -4.73 15.46 18.74
CA LEU A 111 -3.70 14.42 18.76
C LEU A 111 -3.61 13.73 20.13
N ASP A 112 -3.78 14.48 21.23
CA ASP A 112 -3.82 13.92 22.59
C ASP A 112 -5.02 12.97 22.77
N ARG A 113 -6.14 13.19 22.08
CA ARG A 113 -7.29 12.27 22.09
C ARG A 113 -6.99 10.95 21.37
N MET A 114 -6.02 10.93 20.45
CA MET A 114 -5.59 9.68 19.81
C MET A 114 -4.73 8.81 20.72
N ARG A 115 -4.08 9.41 21.72
CA ARG A 115 -3.23 8.67 22.65
C ARG A 115 -4.07 7.68 23.47
N GLY A 116 -3.66 6.43 23.47
CA GLY A 116 -4.35 5.37 24.21
C GLY A 116 -5.58 4.79 23.50
N LEU A 117 -5.97 5.33 22.32
CA LEU A 117 -6.94 4.62 21.47
C LEU A 117 -6.43 3.21 21.17
N THR A 118 -7.33 2.27 21.19
CA THR A 118 -7.03 0.87 20.87
C THR A 118 -7.91 0.40 19.71
N SER A 119 -7.32 -0.42 18.85
CA SER A 119 -8.04 -1.14 17.82
C SER A 119 -7.76 -2.63 17.97
N THR A 120 -8.79 -3.45 17.92
CA THR A 120 -8.65 -4.90 17.79
C THR A 120 -8.92 -5.28 16.34
N ILE A 121 -7.95 -5.95 15.73
CA ILE A 121 -8.00 -6.34 14.33
C ILE A 121 -7.80 -7.85 14.27
N VAL A 122 -8.61 -8.53 13.47
CA VAL A 122 -8.41 -9.95 13.15
C VAL A 122 -7.95 -10.01 11.70
N TYR A 123 -6.78 -10.59 11.50
CA TYR A 123 -6.22 -10.87 10.18
C TYR A 123 -6.31 -12.35 9.86
N ASP A 124 -6.58 -12.68 8.60
CA ASP A 124 -6.32 -14.04 8.11
C ASP A 124 -4.80 -14.28 7.91
N ASP A 125 -4.43 -15.50 7.51
CA ASP A 125 -3.02 -15.86 7.24
C ASP A 125 -2.38 -15.11 6.07
N ARG A 126 -3.19 -14.38 5.29
CA ARG A 126 -2.75 -13.54 4.17
C ARG A 126 -2.81 -12.04 4.48
N MET A 127 -2.94 -11.67 5.73
CA MET A 127 -3.09 -10.27 6.18
C MET A 127 -4.32 -9.55 5.62
N ASN A 128 -5.34 -10.25 5.15
CA ASN A 128 -6.63 -9.60 4.92
C ASN A 128 -7.28 -9.29 6.26
N VAL A 129 -7.89 -8.12 6.37
CA VAL A 129 -8.64 -7.74 7.57
C VAL A 129 -10.00 -8.44 7.53
N VAL A 130 -10.18 -9.41 8.42
CA VAL A 130 -11.46 -10.11 8.60
C VAL A 130 -12.41 -9.27 9.44
N ARG A 131 -11.90 -8.68 10.53
CA ARG A 131 -12.65 -7.81 11.44
C ARG A 131 -11.74 -6.72 12.01
N ALA A 132 -12.28 -5.53 12.17
CA ALA A 132 -11.61 -4.43 12.87
C ALA A 132 -12.60 -3.69 13.75
N GLU A 133 -12.26 -3.53 15.03
CA GLU A 133 -13.04 -2.83 16.01
C GLU A 133 -12.18 -1.74 16.67
N PHE A 134 -12.71 -0.55 16.77
CA PHE A 134 -12.06 0.56 17.48
C PHE A 134 -12.76 0.81 18.80
N ARG A 135 -11.97 0.94 19.85
CA ARG A 135 -12.45 1.36 21.16
C ARG A 135 -11.79 2.70 21.51
N GLY A 136 -12.59 3.73 21.67
CA GLY A 136 -12.15 5.00 22.19
C GLY A 136 -11.88 4.92 23.68
N VAL A 137 -11.17 5.91 24.23
CA VAL A 137 -10.90 6.03 25.67
C VAL A 137 -12.19 6.05 26.50
N ALA A 138 -13.32 6.47 25.89
CA ALA A 138 -14.64 6.53 26.53
C ALA A 138 -15.60 5.40 26.13
N GLY A 139 -15.16 4.42 25.33
CA GLY A 139 -16.00 3.27 24.94
C GLY A 139 -17.19 3.58 24.02
N THR A 140 -17.36 4.81 23.58
CA THR A 140 -18.49 5.22 22.76
C THR A 140 -18.07 5.23 21.28
N PRO A 141 -18.81 4.54 20.39
CA PRO A 141 -18.62 4.68 18.95
C PRO A 141 -18.73 6.16 18.54
N SER A 142 -17.80 6.62 17.73
CA SER A 142 -17.84 7.97 17.17
C SER A 142 -17.56 7.92 15.67
N PRO A 143 -18.00 8.91 14.88
CA PRO A 143 -17.66 8.98 13.47
C PRO A 143 -16.16 8.91 13.20
N ILE A 144 -15.34 9.41 14.12
CA ILE A 144 -13.87 9.34 14.03
C ILE A 144 -13.38 7.90 14.19
N THR A 145 -13.92 7.14 15.15
CA THR A 145 -13.53 5.73 15.36
C THR A 145 -13.93 4.86 14.17
N ASP A 146 -15.09 5.09 13.58
CA ASP A 146 -15.54 4.39 12.37
C ASP A 146 -14.66 4.72 11.16
N GLN A 147 -14.24 5.98 11.04
CA GLN A 147 -13.31 6.41 10.01
C GLN A 147 -11.94 5.74 10.18
N MET A 148 -11.43 5.68 11.42
CA MET A 148 -10.16 4.99 11.70
C MET A 148 -10.27 3.49 11.42
N ALA A 149 -11.40 2.84 11.72
CA ALA A 149 -11.62 1.43 11.41
C ALA A 149 -11.54 1.16 9.90
N LYS A 150 -12.15 2.02 9.09
CA LYS A 150 -12.05 1.95 7.63
C LYS A 150 -10.62 2.18 7.15
N SER A 151 -9.90 3.15 7.74
CA SER A 151 -8.50 3.43 7.40
C SER A 151 -7.58 2.25 7.70
N VAL A 152 -7.79 1.53 8.80
CA VAL A 152 -7.00 0.35 9.15
C VAL A 152 -7.18 -0.78 8.15
N LYS A 153 -8.39 -1.01 7.63
CA LYS A 153 -8.61 -1.97 6.54
C LYS A 153 -7.76 -1.65 5.33
N ASN A 154 -7.56 -0.38 5.05
CA ASN A 154 -6.76 0.10 3.92
C ASN A 154 -5.25 0.05 4.17
N MET A 155 -4.80 -0.14 5.41
CA MET A 155 -3.38 -0.33 5.75
C MET A 155 -2.92 -1.78 5.58
N ALA A 156 -3.82 -2.74 5.49
CA ALA A 156 -3.49 -4.12 5.22
C ALA A 156 -2.85 -4.25 3.83
N PHE A 157 -1.87 -5.15 3.72
CA PHE A 157 -1.36 -5.50 2.40
C PHE A 157 -1.45 -7.02 2.23
N PRO A 158 -2.40 -7.50 1.43
CA PRO A 158 -2.62 -8.91 1.26
C PRO A 158 -1.39 -9.64 0.70
N LEU A 159 -1.01 -10.72 1.38
CA LEU A 159 0.04 -11.62 0.95
C LEU A 159 -0.46 -12.54 -0.18
N PRO A 160 0.44 -13.07 -1.03
CA PRO A 160 0.05 -13.93 -2.15
C PRO A 160 -0.52 -15.27 -1.67
N THR A 161 -1.37 -15.88 -2.49
CA THR A 161 -1.93 -17.21 -2.22
C THR A 161 -0.87 -18.29 -2.37
N GLU A 162 -0.11 -18.21 -3.46
CA GLU A 162 0.92 -19.18 -3.83
C GLU A 162 2.30 -18.78 -3.29
N PRO A 163 3.20 -19.75 -3.07
CA PRO A 163 4.59 -19.46 -2.77
C PRO A 163 5.25 -18.65 -3.87
N VAL A 164 6.06 -17.66 -3.50
CA VAL A 164 6.70 -16.71 -4.40
C VAL A 164 8.22 -16.76 -4.29
N GLY A 165 8.90 -16.55 -5.42
CA GLY A 165 10.34 -16.38 -5.55
C GLY A 165 10.69 -15.01 -6.10
N VAL A 166 11.99 -14.71 -6.22
CA VAL A 166 12.47 -13.43 -6.79
C VAL A 166 11.93 -13.25 -8.21
N GLY A 167 11.34 -12.07 -8.48
CA GLY A 167 10.70 -11.72 -9.74
C GLY A 167 9.21 -12.06 -9.82
N ASP A 168 8.68 -12.91 -8.95
CA ASP A 168 7.24 -13.17 -8.88
C ASP A 168 6.49 -11.93 -8.38
N SER A 169 5.27 -11.73 -8.89
CA SER A 169 4.46 -10.57 -8.51
C SER A 169 2.98 -10.92 -8.38
N TRP A 170 2.28 -10.16 -7.56
CA TRP A 170 0.83 -10.20 -7.43
C TRP A 170 0.26 -8.80 -7.32
N THR A 171 -1.05 -8.70 -7.43
CA THR A 171 -1.78 -7.44 -7.35
C THR A 171 -2.70 -7.44 -6.12
N SER A 172 -2.78 -6.30 -5.48
CA SER A 172 -3.69 -6.02 -4.37
C SER A 172 -4.48 -4.75 -4.69
N GLU A 173 -5.74 -4.70 -4.28
CA GLU A 173 -6.58 -3.51 -4.37
C GLU A 173 -6.83 -2.95 -2.98
N THR A 174 -6.75 -1.63 -2.86
CA THR A 174 -7.02 -0.91 -1.62
C THR A 174 -8.04 0.19 -1.89
N GLU A 175 -9.08 0.27 -1.08
CA GLU A 175 -10.08 1.31 -1.18
C GLU A 175 -9.51 2.66 -0.74
N LEU A 176 -9.64 3.68 -1.58
CA LEU A 176 -9.21 5.04 -1.25
C LEU A 176 -10.24 5.70 -0.31
N PRO A 177 -9.82 6.36 0.78
CA PRO A 177 -10.73 6.93 1.77
C PRO A 177 -11.47 8.19 1.32
N ILE A 178 -11.47 8.49 0.01
CA ILE A 178 -12.10 9.69 -0.56
C ILE A 178 -13.63 9.65 -0.44
N SER A 179 -14.22 8.45 -0.45
CA SER A 179 -15.67 8.27 -0.22
C SER A 179 -16.18 8.83 1.12
N GLN A 180 -15.27 9.18 2.03
CA GLN A 180 -15.60 9.82 3.31
C GLN A 180 -15.72 11.34 3.19
N ILE A 181 -15.11 11.93 2.17
CA ILE A 181 -15.12 13.38 1.95
C ILE A 181 -16.20 13.75 0.94
N VAL A 182 -16.43 12.87 -0.03
CA VAL A 182 -17.40 13.09 -1.11
C VAL A 182 -18.20 11.81 -1.35
N SER A 183 -19.52 11.96 -1.59
CA SER A 183 -20.37 10.84 -1.97
C SER A 183 -20.03 10.39 -3.38
N THR A 184 -19.48 9.18 -3.50
CA THR A 184 -19.19 8.54 -4.80
C THR A 184 -20.19 7.42 -5.07
N SER A 185 -20.49 7.16 -6.33
CA SER A 185 -21.38 6.07 -6.76
C SER A 185 -20.79 4.68 -6.52
N ALA A 186 -19.46 4.60 -6.40
CA ALA A 186 -18.73 3.36 -6.12
C ALA A 186 -17.46 3.68 -5.32
N PRO A 187 -16.95 2.74 -4.51
CA PRO A 187 -15.68 2.90 -3.81
C PRO A 187 -14.54 3.05 -4.80
N LEU A 188 -13.72 4.06 -4.59
CA LEU A 188 -12.49 4.28 -5.35
C LEU A 188 -11.41 3.32 -4.87
N LYS A 189 -10.76 2.63 -5.79
CA LYS A 189 -9.72 1.66 -5.49
C LYS A 189 -8.39 2.03 -6.14
N ALA A 190 -7.34 2.03 -5.36
CA ALA A 190 -5.97 2.02 -5.86
C ALA A 190 -5.51 0.58 -6.08
N LYS A 191 -4.70 0.37 -7.10
CA LYS A 191 -4.16 -0.94 -7.45
C LYS A 191 -2.67 -0.96 -7.19
N SER A 192 -2.22 -1.87 -6.33
CA SER A 192 -0.82 -2.07 -5.98
C SER A 192 -0.29 -3.35 -6.60
N LYS A 193 0.78 -3.26 -7.38
CA LYS A 193 1.57 -4.40 -7.82
C LYS A 193 2.72 -4.58 -6.83
N LEU A 194 2.84 -5.77 -6.27
CA LEU A 194 3.94 -6.16 -5.40
C LEU A 194 4.82 -7.17 -6.15
N THR A 195 6.12 -6.96 -6.13
CA THR A 195 7.09 -7.84 -6.81
C THR A 195 8.18 -8.22 -5.82
N VAL A 196 8.50 -9.51 -5.71
CA VAL A 196 9.62 -9.98 -4.88
C VAL A 196 10.92 -9.51 -5.51
N LYS A 197 11.57 -8.54 -4.85
CA LYS A 197 12.84 -7.96 -5.31
C LYS A 197 14.02 -8.80 -4.85
N GLN A 198 13.97 -9.26 -3.60
CA GLN A 198 15.09 -9.94 -2.97
C GLN A 198 14.62 -10.82 -1.80
N LEU A 199 15.35 -11.91 -1.59
CA LEU A 199 15.29 -12.73 -0.39
C LEU A 199 16.60 -12.52 0.38
N GLN A 200 16.52 -11.95 1.58
CA GLN A 200 17.65 -11.72 2.47
C GLN A 200 17.63 -12.79 3.56
N ILE A 201 18.62 -13.66 3.56
CA ILE A 201 18.77 -14.72 4.56
C ILE A 201 19.79 -14.26 5.60
N ALA A 202 19.38 -14.16 6.85
CA ALA A 202 20.21 -13.77 7.96
C ALA A 202 20.04 -14.80 9.10
N GLY A 203 20.96 -15.78 9.18
CA GLY A 203 20.83 -16.88 10.11
C GLY A 203 19.58 -17.72 9.85
N ALA A 204 18.74 -17.85 10.85
CA ALA A 204 17.45 -18.57 10.75
C ALA A 204 16.30 -17.71 10.21
N ASP A 205 16.50 -16.41 10.00
CA ASP A 205 15.47 -15.51 9.48
C ASP A 205 15.64 -15.25 7.99
N THR A 206 14.50 -15.24 7.28
CA THR A 206 14.44 -14.83 5.88
C THR A 206 13.55 -13.62 5.78
N THR A 207 14.12 -12.51 5.34
CA THR A 207 13.38 -11.29 5.03
C THR A 207 13.13 -11.22 3.53
N VAL A 208 11.86 -11.06 3.18
CA VAL A 208 11.43 -10.81 1.80
C VAL A 208 11.31 -9.31 1.59
N VAL A 209 12.05 -8.78 0.61
CA VAL A 209 11.97 -7.39 0.16
C VAL A 209 11.06 -7.35 -1.06
N LEU A 210 10.01 -6.56 -0.97
CA LEU A 210 8.98 -6.38 -2.00
C LEU A 210 9.10 -4.97 -2.59
N ALA A 211 9.26 -4.87 -3.90
CA ALA A 211 9.00 -3.62 -4.60
C ALA A 211 7.49 -3.43 -4.72
N VAL A 212 7.01 -2.22 -4.48
CA VAL A 212 5.59 -1.85 -4.55
C VAL A 212 5.41 -0.72 -5.54
N GLU A 213 4.45 -0.87 -6.43
CA GLU A 213 3.99 0.18 -7.33
C GLU A 213 2.48 0.30 -7.21
N THR A 214 1.99 1.46 -6.76
CA THR A 214 0.57 1.74 -6.58
C THR A 214 0.11 2.75 -7.62
N SER A 215 -0.87 2.37 -8.42
CA SER A 215 -1.55 3.21 -9.42
C SER A 215 -2.95 3.58 -8.96
N PHE A 216 -3.42 4.73 -9.38
CA PHE A 216 -4.76 5.25 -9.11
C PHE A 216 -5.70 4.97 -10.29
N PRO A 217 -7.04 4.98 -10.07
CA PRO A 217 -8.01 4.82 -11.17
C PRO A 217 -7.79 5.90 -12.22
N THR A 218 -7.75 5.51 -13.48
CA THR A 218 -7.62 6.43 -14.63
C THR A 218 -8.96 6.97 -15.10
N ASP A 219 -10.02 6.22 -14.83
CA ASP A 219 -11.38 6.61 -15.23
C ASP A 219 -11.88 7.77 -14.36
N PRO A 220 -12.58 8.73 -14.95
CA PRO A 220 -13.19 9.82 -14.21
C PRO A 220 -14.25 9.29 -13.23
N VAL A 221 -14.26 9.86 -12.03
CA VAL A 221 -15.21 9.52 -10.98
C VAL A 221 -16.17 10.68 -10.78
N THR A 222 -17.46 10.40 -10.90
CA THR A 222 -18.51 11.37 -10.60
C THR A 222 -18.78 11.39 -9.12
N VAL A 223 -18.73 12.57 -8.53
CA VAL A 223 -19.05 12.82 -7.11
C VAL A 223 -20.16 13.83 -7.00
N THR A 224 -21.09 13.61 -6.07
CA THR A 224 -22.17 14.54 -5.78
C THR A 224 -22.03 15.04 -4.34
N GLN A 225 -21.93 16.33 -4.17
CA GLN A 225 -21.87 16.98 -2.87
C GLN A 225 -22.85 18.15 -2.82
N GLN A 226 -23.71 18.17 -1.83
CA GLN A 226 -24.73 19.22 -1.67
C GLN A 226 -25.58 19.47 -2.93
N GLY A 227 -25.91 18.38 -3.66
CA GLY A 227 -26.69 18.44 -4.90
C GLY A 227 -25.92 18.91 -6.14
N GLN A 228 -24.63 19.19 -6.02
CA GLN A 228 -23.78 19.55 -7.15
C GLN A 228 -22.93 18.38 -7.57
N THR A 229 -22.85 18.19 -8.88
CA THR A 229 -22.06 17.08 -9.47
C THR A 229 -20.74 17.60 -9.99
N SER A 230 -19.66 16.95 -9.57
CA SER A 230 -18.30 17.21 -10.04
C SER A 230 -17.66 15.92 -10.55
N THR A 231 -16.69 16.06 -11.42
CA THR A 231 -15.89 14.94 -11.95
C THR A 231 -14.49 15.03 -11.38
N LEU A 232 -14.01 13.92 -10.78
CA LEU A 232 -12.65 13.77 -10.30
C LEU A 232 -11.86 12.88 -11.25
N ARG A 233 -10.64 13.28 -11.54
CA ARG A 233 -9.64 12.47 -12.26
C ARG A 233 -8.39 12.33 -11.40
N PHE A 234 -7.84 11.12 -11.35
CA PHE A 234 -6.63 10.81 -10.61
C PHE A 234 -5.52 10.46 -11.58
N SER A 235 -4.31 10.87 -11.27
CA SER A 235 -3.12 10.45 -12.00
C SER A 235 -1.90 10.43 -11.06
N GLY A 236 -0.88 9.70 -11.47
CA GLY A 236 0.35 9.54 -10.69
C GLY A 236 0.55 8.12 -10.18
N THR A 237 1.66 7.92 -9.50
CA THR A 237 2.08 6.61 -9.00
C THR A 237 2.79 6.80 -7.66
N LEU A 238 2.57 5.89 -6.73
CA LEU A 238 3.39 5.74 -5.53
C LEU A 238 4.26 4.50 -5.70
N THR A 239 5.54 4.63 -5.43
CA THR A 239 6.50 3.52 -5.48
C THR A 239 7.23 3.39 -4.16
N GLY A 240 7.73 2.20 -3.87
CA GLY A 240 8.48 1.97 -2.66
C GLY A 240 8.85 0.52 -2.42
N GLU A 241 9.19 0.22 -1.19
CA GLU A 241 9.57 -1.11 -0.75
C GLU A 241 8.84 -1.50 0.53
N ARG A 242 8.60 -2.80 0.69
CA ARG A 242 8.12 -3.40 1.94
C ARG A 242 9.00 -4.56 2.33
N GLN A 243 9.17 -4.75 3.61
CA GLN A 243 9.93 -5.85 4.17
C GLN A 243 9.03 -6.73 5.03
N PHE A 244 9.13 -8.03 4.83
CA PHE A 244 8.37 -9.03 5.56
C PHE A 244 9.32 -10.12 6.07
N SER A 245 9.28 -10.40 7.37
CA SER A 245 10.03 -11.51 7.96
C SER A 245 9.21 -12.78 7.87
N VAL A 246 9.76 -13.80 7.23
CA VAL A 246 9.12 -15.11 7.10
C VAL A 246 9.09 -15.82 8.44
N SER A 247 10.18 -15.79 9.21
CA SER A 247 10.25 -16.45 10.51
C SER A 247 9.38 -15.81 11.58
N LYS A 248 9.22 -14.47 11.53
CA LYS A 248 8.34 -13.73 12.44
C LYS A 248 6.89 -13.71 11.98
N GLY A 249 6.64 -14.11 10.71
CA GLY A 249 5.32 -14.03 10.11
C GLY A 249 4.70 -12.63 10.15
N ALA A 250 5.53 -11.58 10.05
CA ALA A 250 5.09 -10.20 10.28
C ALA A 250 5.85 -9.18 9.40
N PRO A 251 5.25 -8.02 9.09
CA PRO A 251 5.94 -6.90 8.44
C PRO A 251 7.05 -6.35 9.33
N LEU A 252 8.17 -5.96 8.72
CA LEU A 252 9.28 -5.27 9.41
C LEU A 252 9.27 -3.77 9.14
N GLY A 253 8.83 -3.37 7.95
CA GLY A 253 8.80 -1.97 7.58
C GLY A 253 8.36 -1.75 6.15
N SER A 254 8.17 -0.48 5.80
CA SER A 254 7.89 -0.08 4.43
C SER A 254 8.30 1.37 4.18
N THR A 255 8.63 1.67 2.93
CA THR A 255 8.80 3.05 2.44
C THR A 255 7.98 3.19 1.18
N MET A 256 7.26 4.30 1.06
CA MET A 256 6.47 4.62 -0.13
C MET A 256 6.64 6.10 -0.44
N SER A 257 6.79 6.46 -1.70
CA SER A 257 6.84 7.87 -2.13
C SER A 257 6.29 8.03 -3.53
N GLY A 258 5.83 9.24 -3.84
CA GLY A 258 5.34 9.59 -5.16
C GLY A 258 4.44 10.81 -5.14
N THR A 259 3.88 11.11 -6.30
CA THR A 259 2.97 12.23 -6.50
C THR A 259 1.65 11.72 -7.05
N MET A 260 0.58 12.14 -6.43
CA MET A 260 -0.79 11.98 -6.91
C MET A 260 -1.33 13.34 -7.35
N ARG A 261 -1.89 13.42 -8.55
CA ARG A 261 -2.65 14.59 -9.00
C ARG A 261 -4.13 14.28 -9.01
N ILE A 262 -4.90 15.21 -8.50
CA ILE A 262 -6.36 15.16 -8.49
C ILE A 262 -6.84 16.37 -9.26
N THR A 263 -7.54 16.14 -10.37
CA THR A 263 -8.22 17.19 -11.12
C THR A 263 -9.71 17.09 -10.86
N ALA A 264 -10.30 18.16 -10.36
CA ALA A 264 -11.75 18.29 -10.12
C ALA A 264 -12.33 19.31 -11.10
N SER A 265 -13.46 19.00 -11.74
CA SER A 265 -14.18 19.90 -12.64
C SER A 265 -15.70 19.75 -12.46
N GLY A 266 -16.46 20.78 -12.83
CA GLY A 266 -17.91 20.83 -12.64
C GLY A 266 -18.31 21.41 -11.28
N GLY A 267 -19.63 21.42 -10.99
CA GLY A 267 -20.18 22.02 -9.79
C GLY A 267 -19.76 23.50 -9.62
N GLN A 268 -19.35 23.86 -8.43
CA GLN A 268 -18.88 25.24 -8.11
C GLN A 268 -17.54 25.60 -8.78
N LEU A 269 -16.75 24.61 -9.20
CA LEU A 269 -15.46 24.85 -9.84
C LEU A 269 -15.58 25.22 -11.32
N GLY A 270 -16.79 25.05 -11.89
CA GLY A 270 -17.01 25.29 -13.31
C GLY A 270 -16.22 24.35 -14.23
N PRO A 271 -16.22 24.60 -15.56
CA PRO A 271 -15.55 23.74 -16.52
C PRO A 271 -14.01 23.82 -16.46
N ALA A 272 -13.45 24.96 -16.02
CA ALA A 272 -12.00 25.13 -15.89
C ALA A 272 -11.39 24.24 -14.80
N GLY A 273 -12.20 23.91 -13.79
CA GLY A 273 -11.80 23.00 -12.73
C GLY A 273 -10.64 23.48 -11.87
N MET A 274 -10.10 22.55 -11.11
CA MET A 274 -8.93 22.75 -10.23
C MET A 274 -8.06 21.49 -10.26
N THR A 275 -6.76 21.66 -10.32
CA THR A 275 -5.81 20.56 -10.17
C THR A 275 -4.98 20.75 -8.90
N MET A 276 -4.90 19.70 -8.11
CA MET A 276 -4.10 19.61 -6.90
C MET A 276 -3.07 18.49 -7.07
N ALA A 277 -1.81 18.78 -6.77
CA ALA A 277 -0.74 17.80 -6.63
C ALA A 277 -0.53 17.50 -5.14
N LEU A 278 -0.51 16.24 -4.79
CA LEU A 278 -0.17 15.71 -3.48
C LEU A 278 1.12 14.89 -3.61
N GLU A 279 2.22 15.43 -3.11
CA GLU A 279 3.46 14.67 -2.93
C GLU A 279 3.39 13.99 -1.56
N GLN A 280 3.65 12.69 -1.55
CA GLN A 280 3.61 11.90 -0.34
C GLN A 280 4.89 11.08 -0.19
N ARG A 281 5.41 11.05 1.04
CA ARG A 281 6.43 10.11 1.48
C ARG A 281 5.97 9.49 2.79
N THR A 282 5.96 8.17 2.84
CA THR A 282 5.57 7.40 4.03
C THR A 282 6.67 6.42 4.37
N SER A 283 7.04 6.32 5.63
CA SER A 283 7.91 5.26 6.15
C SER A 283 7.26 4.61 7.37
N LEU A 284 7.32 3.30 7.42
CA LEU A 284 6.96 2.47 8.56
C LEU A 284 8.19 1.69 8.99
N GLU A 285 8.51 1.71 10.25
CA GLU A 285 9.69 1.05 10.80
C GLU A 285 9.33 0.33 12.09
N LEU A 286 9.74 -0.92 12.21
CA LEU A 286 9.72 -1.67 13.45
C LEU A 286 10.85 -1.16 14.34
N THR A 287 10.52 -0.46 15.44
CA THR A 287 11.52 0.18 16.34
C THR A 287 11.92 -0.71 17.50
N ASP A 288 11.04 -1.58 17.96
CA ASP A 288 11.31 -2.48 19.08
C ASP A 288 10.43 -3.73 19.00
N ARG A 289 10.93 -4.83 19.56
CA ARG A 289 10.24 -6.10 19.73
C ARG A 289 10.41 -6.57 21.16
N LYS A 290 9.31 -6.80 21.85
CA LYS A 290 9.25 -7.42 23.18
C LYS A 290 8.62 -8.79 23.11
#